data_16448f0107a3e048d9e73937a088c478
#
_entry.id   16448f0107a3e048d9e73937a088c478
#
_cell.length_a   1.000
_cell.length_b   1.000
_cell.length_c   1.000
_cell.angle_alpha   90.00
_cell.angle_beta   90.00
_cell.angle_gamma   90.00
#
_symmetry.space_group_name_H-M   'P 1'
#
loop_
_entity.id
_entity.type
_entity.pdbx_description
1 polymer ?
#
loop_
_entity_poly.entity_id
_entity_poly.type
_entity_poly.pdbx_seq_one_letter_code
_entity_poly.pdbx_strand_id
1 'polypeptide(L)'
;LVADINRDATVIDVKLKEKKAFVMSGSIKMWVDFENLRHKSKNKPSTEIKKTRNVSGIKSRSERNTSGEIDLRGMASDEAILELDKYIDNAVLSGLLSICIIHGKGTGVLRKNVQAHLKRHKNIKSYRLGTFGEGENGVTIAELSE
;
A
#
# COMPACT_ATOMS: atom_id res chain seq x y z
N LEU A 1 -21.36 1.16 11.06
CA LEU A 1 -22.45 1.23 12.03
C LEU A 1 -23.79 1.05 11.29
N VAL A 2 -24.64 0.20 11.77
CA VAL A 2 -26.01 0.04 11.28
C VAL A 2 -26.93 0.88 12.17
N ALA A 3 -27.62 1.86 11.58
CA ALA A 3 -28.42 2.81 12.33
C ALA A 3 -29.56 2.14 13.13
N ASP A 4 -30.18 1.10 12.56
CA ASP A 4 -31.32 0.39 13.17
C ASP A 4 -30.97 -0.31 14.49
N ILE A 5 -29.75 -0.80 14.61
CA ILE A 5 -29.31 -1.56 15.80
C ILE A 5 -28.19 -0.85 16.57
N ASN A 6 -27.75 0.30 16.10
CA ASN A 6 -26.68 1.13 16.69
C ASN A 6 -25.42 0.31 17.08
N ARG A 7 -25.08 -0.68 16.28
CA ARG A 7 -23.93 -1.57 16.50
C ARG A 7 -22.97 -1.54 15.31
N ASP A 8 -21.73 -1.80 15.60
CA ASP A 8 -20.71 -1.94 14.57
C ASP A 8 -20.93 -3.22 13.76
N ALA A 9 -20.87 -3.10 12.45
CA ALA A 9 -21.02 -4.21 11.55
C ALA A 9 -19.98 -4.16 10.42
N THR A 10 -19.59 -5.32 9.94
CA THR A 10 -18.70 -5.48 8.80
C THR A 10 -19.52 -5.82 7.57
N VAL A 11 -19.33 -5.09 6.47
CA VAL A 11 -19.96 -5.40 5.19
C VAL A 11 -19.28 -6.62 4.57
N ILE A 12 -20.08 -7.64 4.25
CA ILE A 12 -19.60 -8.89 3.65
C ILE A 12 -19.89 -8.92 2.14
N ASP A 13 -21.08 -8.45 1.76
CA ASP A 13 -21.55 -8.46 0.37
C ASP A 13 -22.43 -7.24 0.07
N VAL A 14 -22.58 -6.89 -1.21
CA VAL A 14 -23.32 -5.70 -1.64
C VAL A 14 -24.18 -6.01 -2.87
N LYS A 15 -25.46 -5.74 -2.78
CA LYS A 15 -26.39 -5.79 -3.91
C LYS A 15 -26.75 -4.37 -4.38
N LEU A 16 -26.03 -3.90 -5.37
CA LEU A 16 -26.22 -2.54 -5.90
C LEU A 16 -27.59 -2.29 -6.49
N LYS A 17 -28.19 -3.29 -7.15
CA LYS A 17 -29.53 -3.17 -7.76
C LYS A 17 -30.64 -2.98 -6.72
N GLU A 18 -30.50 -3.58 -5.57
CA GLU A 18 -31.47 -3.52 -4.48
C GLU A 18 -31.11 -2.47 -3.42
N LYS A 19 -29.98 -1.78 -3.59
CA LYS A 19 -29.42 -0.82 -2.63
C LYS A 19 -29.29 -1.38 -1.20
N LYS A 20 -28.94 -2.67 -1.10
CA LYS A 20 -28.77 -3.38 0.16
C LYS A 20 -27.34 -3.91 0.33
N ALA A 21 -26.88 -3.93 1.57
CA ALA A 21 -25.62 -4.55 1.94
C ALA A 21 -25.87 -5.69 2.93
N PHE A 22 -25.14 -6.79 2.74
CA PHE A 22 -25.13 -7.89 3.67
C PHE A 22 -24.06 -7.63 4.72
N VAL A 23 -24.49 -7.45 5.95
CA VAL A 23 -23.61 -7.06 7.06
C VAL A 23 -23.61 -8.11 8.15
N MET A 24 -22.47 -8.21 8.83
CA MET A 24 -22.28 -9.04 10.01
C MET A 24 -21.98 -8.15 11.21
N SER A 25 -22.79 -8.27 12.24
CA SER A 25 -22.57 -7.63 13.53
C SER A 25 -22.50 -8.69 14.64
N GLY A 26 -21.28 -8.98 15.08
CA GLY A 26 -21.05 -10.10 16.00
C GLY A 26 -21.41 -11.44 15.33
N SER A 27 -22.35 -12.17 15.92
CA SER A 27 -22.84 -13.45 15.37
C SER A 27 -24.06 -13.31 14.44
N ILE A 28 -24.56 -12.10 14.25
CA ILE A 28 -25.79 -11.83 13.47
C ILE A 28 -25.39 -11.36 12.07
N LYS A 29 -25.99 -11.99 11.06
CA LYS A 29 -25.87 -11.62 9.64
C LYS A 29 -27.23 -11.15 9.13
N MET A 30 -27.26 -9.99 8.46
CA MET A 30 -28.53 -9.44 7.94
C MET A 30 -28.29 -8.57 6.70
N TRP A 31 -29.35 -8.40 5.90
CA TRP A 31 -29.40 -7.42 4.83
C TRP A 31 -29.91 -6.09 5.37
N VAL A 32 -29.21 -5.02 5.08
CA VAL A 32 -29.51 -3.65 5.52
C VAL A 32 -29.52 -2.73 4.32
N ASP A 33 -30.48 -1.80 4.28
CA ASP A 33 -30.50 -0.77 3.25
C ASP A 33 -29.31 0.20 3.40
N PHE A 34 -28.79 0.71 2.28
CA PHE A 34 -27.64 1.63 2.32
C PHE A 34 -27.91 2.89 3.14
N GLU A 35 -29.16 3.32 3.21
CA GLU A 35 -29.56 4.50 3.99
C GLU A 35 -29.33 4.31 5.49
N ASN A 36 -29.38 3.05 5.95
CA ASN A 36 -29.17 2.68 7.35
C ASN A 36 -27.69 2.38 7.69
N LEU A 37 -26.80 2.45 6.69
CA LEU A 37 -25.39 2.26 6.89
C LEU A 37 -24.68 3.60 7.09
N ARG A 38 -24.00 3.77 8.21
CA ARG A 38 -23.11 4.89 8.45
C ARG A 38 -21.66 4.41 8.52
N HIS A 39 -20.80 5.08 7.80
CA HIS A 39 -19.37 4.81 7.88
C HIS A 39 -18.85 5.23 9.26
N LYS A 40 -18.37 4.27 10.04
CA LYS A 40 -17.63 4.59 11.26
C LYS A 40 -16.22 4.96 10.86
N SER A 41 -15.97 6.24 10.73
CA SER A 41 -14.60 6.75 10.66
C SER A 41 -13.91 6.37 11.97
N LYS A 42 -12.85 5.57 11.89
CA LYS A 42 -11.94 5.44 13.01
C LYS A 42 -11.43 6.85 13.29
N ASN A 43 -11.75 7.38 14.44
CA ASN A 43 -11.43 8.73 14.86
C ASN A 43 -10.02 9.17 14.42
N LYS A 44 -9.98 9.89 13.32
CA LYS A 44 -9.03 10.99 13.20
C LYS A 44 -9.79 12.21 13.70
N PRO A 45 -9.24 13.04 14.55
CA PRO A 45 -9.90 14.25 14.96
C PRO A 45 -10.29 15.03 13.72
N SER A 46 -11.57 15.31 13.58
CA SER A 46 -12.10 16.15 12.52
C SER A 46 -11.53 17.56 12.67
N THR A 47 -10.46 17.83 11.96
CA THR A 47 -10.12 19.20 11.66
C THR A 47 -10.91 19.55 10.40
N GLU A 48 -11.98 20.28 10.56
CA GLU A 48 -12.67 20.95 9.46
C GLU A 48 -11.62 21.70 8.65
N ILE A 49 -11.31 21.21 7.48
CA ILE A 49 -10.50 21.95 6.52
C ILE A 49 -11.43 22.96 5.89
N LYS A 50 -11.49 24.15 6.47
CA LYS A 50 -11.91 25.34 5.74
C LYS A 50 -11.04 25.46 4.50
N LYS A 51 -11.68 25.39 3.33
CA LYS A 51 -11.05 25.73 2.05
C LYS A 51 -10.47 27.14 2.15
N THR A 52 -9.19 27.23 2.39
CA THR A 52 -8.42 28.41 2.04
C THR A 52 -7.55 28.05 0.85
N ARG A 53 -7.83 28.71 -0.24
CA ARG A 53 -7.02 28.71 -1.45
C ARG A 53 -5.62 29.19 -1.13
N ASN A 54 -4.67 28.57 -1.81
CA ASN A 54 -3.27 28.94 -1.94
C ASN A 54 -2.39 28.79 -0.71
N VAL A 55 -1.74 27.62 -0.61
CA VAL A 55 -0.32 27.58 -0.32
C VAL A 55 0.29 26.44 -1.13
N SER A 56 1.20 26.83 -2.02
CA SER A 56 2.10 25.94 -2.72
C SER A 56 2.89 25.07 -1.74
N GLY A 57 2.65 23.77 -1.79
CA GLY A 57 3.72 22.81 -1.73
C GLY A 57 4.49 22.61 -0.45
N ILE A 58 3.83 22.34 0.68
CA ILE A 58 4.44 21.48 1.69
C ILE A 58 3.48 20.33 1.90
N LYS A 59 3.63 19.26 1.11
CA LYS A 59 2.99 17.99 1.42
C LYS A 59 3.55 17.52 2.75
N SER A 60 2.72 17.58 3.77
CA SER A 60 3.10 17.13 5.09
C SER A 60 3.60 15.68 5.03
N ARG A 61 4.66 15.41 5.76
CA ARG A 61 5.36 14.14 5.89
C ARG A 61 4.45 12.97 6.34
N SER A 62 3.21 13.25 6.74
CA SER A 62 2.29 12.31 7.36
C SER A 62 1.41 11.50 6.40
N GLU A 63 1.41 11.79 5.10
CA GLU A 63 0.54 11.09 4.12
C GLU A 63 1.26 10.09 3.22
N ARG A 64 2.55 9.88 3.43
CA ARG A 64 3.33 8.94 2.62
C ARG A 64 3.59 7.65 3.40
N ASN A 65 2.53 6.89 3.66
CA ASN A 65 2.69 5.50 4.10
C ASN A 65 3.16 4.65 2.92
N THR A 66 4.42 4.79 2.57
CA THR A 66 5.05 3.89 1.62
C THR A 66 5.19 2.54 2.28
N SER A 67 4.60 1.50 1.69
CA SER A 67 4.82 0.13 2.13
C SER A 67 6.30 -0.22 2.05
N GLY A 68 6.79 -1.01 2.98
CA GLY A 68 8.18 -1.51 2.99
C GLY A 68 8.47 -2.52 1.88
N GLU A 69 7.51 -2.83 1.01
CA GLU A 69 7.67 -3.78 -0.08
C GLU A 69 7.01 -3.28 -1.38
N ILE A 70 7.57 -3.71 -2.50
CA ILE A 70 7.03 -3.49 -3.84
C ILE A 70 6.98 -4.80 -4.62
N ASP A 71 5.88 -5.06 -5.31
CA ASP A 71 5.69 -6.23 -6.15
C ASP A 71 5.83 -5.86 -7.63
N LEU A 72 6.88 -6.37 -8.26
CA LEU A 72 7.19 -6.15 -9.68
C LEU A 72 6.90 -7.37 -10.56
N ARG A 73 6.32 -8.42 -9.99
CA ARG A 73 6.03 -9.67 -10.73
C ARG A 73 5.11 -9.40 -11.91
N GLY A 74 5.43 -10.02 -13.05
CA GLY A 74 4.65 -9.89 -14.27
C GLY A 74 4.83 -8.60 -15.04
N MET A 75 5.65 -7.67 -14.57
CA MET A 75 5.96 -6.45 -15.30
C MET A 75 7.09 -6.66 -16.33
N ALA A 76 7.04 -5.89 -17.42
CA ALA A 76 8.18 -5.78 -18.31
C ALA A 76 9.36 -5.13 -17.58
N SER A 77 10.60 -5.49 -17.92
CA SER A 77 11.79 -5.01 -17.20
C SER A 77 11.89 -3.49 -17.17
N ASP A 78 11.62 -2.81 -18.28
CA ASP A 78 11.69 -1.34 -18.37
C ASP A 78 10.62 -0.68 -17.48
N GLU A 79 9.41 -1.20 -17.50
CA GLU A 79 8.31 -0.73 -16.65
C GLU A 79 8.62 -0.96 -15.17
N ALA A 80 9.11 -2.14 -14.83
CA ALA A 80 9.48 -2.49 -13.47
C ALA A 80 10.57 -1.55 -12.90
N ILE A 81 11.57 -1.20 -13.70
CA ILE A 81 12.63 -0.27 -13.29
C ILE A 81 12.07 1.14 -13.06
N LEU A 82 11.16 1.63 -13.89
CA LEU A 82 10.53 2.94 -13.69
C LEU A 82 9.68 2.98 -12.41
N GLU A 83 8.91 1.93 -12.15
CA GLU A 83 8.13 1.82 -10.92
C GLU A 83 9.02 1.70 -9.68
N LEU A 84 10.12 0.95 -9.79
CA LEU A 84 11.11 0.81 -8.73
C LEU A 84 11.76 2.15 -8.38
N ASP A 85 12.14 2.96 -9.36
CA ASP A 85 12.71 4.30 -9.14
C ASP A 85 11.76 5.20 -8.35
N LYS A 86 10.51 5.27 -8.77
CA LYS A 86 9.48 6.05 -8.06
C LYS A 86 9.29 5.55 -6.62
N TYR A 87 9.28 4.24 -6.46
CA TYR A 87 9.13 3.63 -5.16
C TYR A 87 10.32 3.94 -4.24
N ILE A 88 11.56 3.84 -4.73
CA ILE A 88 12.76 4.17 -3.96
C ILE A 88 12.74 5.63 -3.51
N ASP A 89 12.39 6.56 -4.39
CA ASP A 89 12.28 7.97 -4.05
C ASP A 89 11.25 8.21 -2.94
N ASN A 90 10.09 7.57 -3.03
CA ASN A 90 9.07 7.65 -1.99
C ASN A 90 9.52 6.98 -0.68
N ALA A 91 10.22 5.87 -0.74
CA ALA A 91 10.73 5.16 0.42
C ALA A 91 11.76 6.00 1.19
N VAL A 92 12.68 6.66 0.48
CA VAL A 92 13.65 7.60 1.07
C VAL A 92 12.94 8.76 1.74
N LEU A 93 11.96 9.36 1.08
CA LEU A 93 11.18 10.47 1.63
C LEU A 93 10.32 10.06 2.84
N SER A 94 9.93 8.79 2.92
CA SER A 94 9.19 8.22 4.04
C SER A 94 10.08 7.82 5.22
N GLY A 95 11.40 7.86 5.05
CA GLY A 95 12.37 7.50 6.08
C GLY A 95 12.54 6.00 6.28
N LEU A 96 12.23 5.17 5.27
CA LEU A 96 12.50 3.74 5.33
C LEU A 96 13.99 3.46 5.30
N LEU A 97 14.45 2.49 6.09
CA LEU A 97 15.85 2.05 6.14
C LEU A 97 16.14 0.94 5.14
N SER A 98 15.15 0.11 4.87
CA SER A 98 15.25 -1.01 3.91
C SER A 98 13.94 -1.22 3.19
N ILE A 99 14.01 -1.82 2.02
CA ILE A 99 12.86 -2.17 1.18
C ILE A 99 12.98 -3.61 0.69
N CYS A 100 11.82 -4.23 0.48
CA CYS A 100 11.68 -5.56 -0.09
C CYS A 100 11.15 -5.46 -1.52
N ILE A 101 11.89 -5.99 -2.48
CA ILE A 101 11.53 -5.94 -3.90
C ILE A 101 11.18 -7.35 -4.38
N ILE A 102 9.91 -7.57 -4.68
CA ILE A 102 9.39 -8.86 -5.13
C ILE A 102 9.42 -8.90 -6.66
N HIS A 103 10.36 -9.61 -7.22
CA HIS A 103 10.51 -9.78 -8.67
C HIS A 103 10.13 -11.18 -9.17
N GLY A 104 9.91 -12.11 -8.24
CA GLY A 104 9.59 -13.50 -8.55
C GLY A 104 10.82 -14.33 -8.92
N LYS A 105 10.61 -15.65 -9.00
CA LYS A 105 11.68 -16.61 -9.32
C LYS A 105 11.88 -16.77 -10.82
N GLY A 106 10.84 -16.76 -11.65
CA GLY A 106 10.79 -16.85 -13.09
C GLY A 106 12.09 -17.22 -13.83
N THR A 107 12.34 -16.56 -14.96
CA THR A 107 13.58 -16.72 -15.75
C THR A 107 14.80 -16.05 -15.13
N GLY A 108 14.61 -15.23 -14.11
CA GLY A 108 15.69 -14.43 -13.48
C GLY A 108 16.08 -13.15 -14.24
N VAL A 109 15.45 -12.84 -15.36
CA VAL A 109 15.71 -11.61 -16.13
C VAL A 109 15.35 -10.37 -15.34
N LEU A 110 14.16 -10.34 -14.76
CA LEU A 110 13.70 -9.22 -13.94
C LEU A 110 14.58 -9.03 -12.70
N ARG A 111 14.92 -10.12 -12.02
CA ARG A 111 15.88 -10.10 -10.89
C ARG A 111 17.21 -9.46 -11.28
N LYS A 112 17.77 -9.90 -12.40
CA LYS A 112 19.06 -9.41 -12.91
C LYS A 112 19.03 -7.90 -13.20
N ASN A 113 17.97 -7.45 -13.86
CA ASN A 113 17.77 -6.04 -14.19
C ASN A 113 17.55 -5.18 -12.94
N VAL A 114 16.75 -5.65 -12.00
CA VAL A 114 16.53 -4.98 -10.70
C VAL A 114 17.84 -4.83 -9.94
N GLN A 115 18.63 -5.90 -9.82
CA GLN A 115 19.91 -5.84 -9.11
C GLN A 115 20.94 -4.95 -9.80
N ALA A 116 21.01 -4.98 -11.13
CA ALA A 116 21.87 -4.07 -11.90
C ALA A 116 21.49 -2.60 -11.70
N HIS A 117 20.20 -2.32 -11.62
CA HIS A 117 19.68 -0.98 -11.34
C HIS A 117 20.02 -0.52 -9.93
N LEU A 118 19.77 -1.37 -8.92
CA LEU A 118 20.09 -1.08 -7.51
C LEU A 118 21.57 -0.79 -7.31
N LYS A 119 22.44 -1.52 -8.00
CA LYS A 119 23.91 -1.31 -7.94
C LYS A 119 24.33 0.09 -8.36
N ARG A 120 23.59 0.72 -9.25
CA ARG A 120 23.87 2.05 -9.80
C ARG A 120 23.10 3.17 -9.13
N HIS A 121 22.09 2.83 -8.34
CA HIS A 121 21.19 3.82 -7.75
C HIS A 121 21.85 4.51 -6.56
N LYS A 122 21.85 5.84 -6.58
CA LYS A 122 22.52 6.69 -5.55
C LYS A 122 21.97 6.52 -4.14
N ASN A 123 20.68 6.19 -4.02
CA ASN A 123 19.99 6.06 -2.74
C ASN A 123 20.03 4.63 -2.17
N ILE A 124 20.72 3.72 -2.82
CA ILE A 124 20.88 2.34 -2.37
C ILE A 124 22.29 2.13 -1.81
N LYS A 125 22.34 1.76 -0.54
CA LYS A 125 23.59 1.47 0.16
C LYS A 125 24.10 0.08 -0.16
N SER A 126 23.21 -0.91 -0.07
CA SER A 126 23.50 -2.32 -0.34
C SER A 126 22.23 -3.08 -0.72
N TYR A 127 22.40 -4.24 -1.32
CA TYR A 127 21.27 -5.14 -1.62
C TYR A 127 21.72 -6.60 -1.51
N ARG A 128 20.78 -7.48 -1.24
CA ARG A 128 20.97 -8.94 -1.17
C ARG A 128 19.70 -9.66 -1.60
N LEU A 129 19.83 -10.92 -1.97
CA LEU A 129 18.67 -11.81 -2.13
C LEU A 129 18.01 -12.07 -0.78
N GLY A 130 16.72 -12.33 -0.79
CA GLY A 130 15.99 -12.77 0.39
C GLY A 130 16.51 -14.09 0.94
N THR A 131 16.39 -14.27 2.25
CA THR A 131 16.70 -15.53 2.93
C THR A 131 15.46 -16.38 3.10
N PHE A 132 15.61 -17.56 3.70
CA PHE A 132 14.49 -18.43 4.04
C PHE A 132 13.45 -17.66 4.89
N GLY A 133 12.19 -17.67 4.45
CA GLY A 133 11.10 -16.91 5.06
C GLY A 133 10.90 -15.50 4.53
N GLU A 134 11.86 -14.91 3.80
CA GLU A 134 11.75 -13.59 3.16
C GLU A 134 11.33 -13.66 1.69
N GLY A 135 11.14 -14.86 1.12
CA GLY A 135 10.84 -15.06 -0.30
C GLY A 135 12.03 -15.56 -1.12
N GLU A 136 13.15 -15.81 -0.48
CA GLU A 136 14.35 -16.41 -1.09
C GLU A 136 14.79 -15.73 -2.40
N ASN A 137 15.00 -16.53 -3.46
CA ASN A 137 15.45 -16.05 -4.77
C ASN A 137 14.40 -15.22 -5.53
N GLY A 138 13.17 -15.14 -5.04
CA GLY A 138 12.11 -14.33 -5.64
C GLY A 138 12.06 -12.89 -5.15
N VAL A 139 12.92 -12.53 -4.20
CA VAL A 139 12.94 -11.25 -3.51
C VAL A 139 14.36 -10.72 -3.40
N THR A 140 14.51 -9.41 -3.52
CA THR A 140 15.76 -8.70 -3.21
C THR A 140 15.48 -7.70 -2.09
N ILE A 141 16.27 -7.74 -1.04
CA ILE A 141 16.23 -6.77 0.05
C ILE A 141 17.29 -5.71 -0.21
N ALA A 142 16.91 -4.46 -0.24
CA ALA A 142 17.81 -3.33 -0.43
C ALA A 142 17.82 -2.41 0.79
N GLU A 143 18.99 -2.02 1.22
CA GLU A 143 19.16 -0.99 2.25
C GLU A 143 19.29 0.38 1.58
N LEU A 144 18.55 1.33 2.10
CA LEU A 144 18.57 2.70 1.61
C LEU A 144 19.71 3.46 2.29
N SER A 145 20.35 4.38 1.55
CA SER A 145 21.27 5.35 2.13
C SER A 145 20.49 6.49 2.80
N GLU A 146 20.95 6.93 3.94
CA GLU A 146 20.45 8.08 4.66
C GLU A 146 20.72 9.39 3.89
#